data_c8f2f6d8d753cee0f4b0e702c8661675
#
_entry.id   c8f2f6d8d753cee0f4b0e702c8661675
#
_cell.length_a   1.000
_cell.length_b   1.000
_cell.length_c   1.000
_cell.angle_alpha   90.00
_cell.angle_beta   90.00
_cell.angle_gamma   90.00
#
_symmetry.space_group_name_H-M   'P 1'
#
loop_
_entity.id
_entity.type
_entity.pdbx_description
1 polymer ?
#
loop_
_entity_poly.entity_id
_entity_poly.type
_entity_poly.pdbx_seq_one_letter_code
_entity_poly.pdbx_strand_id
1 'polypeptide(L)'
;FISDDEFLEWRRAGKFLEWAEVYGNRYGTPRAEVEPFLARGEDVLLRVDVQGARTVADLIPDAVVIFIAPPSADEGFRRLAGRDTEEEIDIERRLAAFEEEMAFGRTGAHMVVNQTDQQEAAADEVAAIMAAHGAAHLDPA
;
A
#
# COMPACT_ATOMS: atom_id res chain seq x y z
N PHE A 1 14.60 -3.11 10.38
CA PHE A 1 13.85 -4.07 11.21
C PHE A 1 13.96 -3.65 12.66
N ILE A 2 12.86 -3.67 13.42
CA ILE A 2 12.77 -3.40 14.85
C ILE A 2 12.14 -4.61 15.54
N SER A 3 12.33 -4.75 16.86
CA SER A 3 11.70 -5.81 17.63
C SER A 3 10.19 -5.57 17.80
N ASP A 4 9.45 -6.62 18.16
CA ASP A 4 8.02 -6.52 18.45
C ASP A 4 7.72 -5.54 19.59
N ASP A 5 8.54 -5.55 20.63
CA ASP A 5 8.39 -4.64 21.75
C ASP A 5 8.61 -3.17 21.35
N GLU A 6 9.63 -2.93 20.54
CA GLU A 6 9.94 -1.62 19.99
C GLU A 6 8.83 -1.14 19.03
N PHE A 7 8.27 -2.06 18.20
CA PHE A 7 7.14 -1.75 17.34
C PHE A 7 5.92 -1.30 18.16
N LEU A 8 5.60 -2.03 19.22
CA LEU A 8 4.48 -1.70 20.10
C LEU A 8 4.70 -0.37 20.83
N GLU A 9 5.93 -0.06 21.23
CA GLU A 9 6.28 1.23 21.80
C GLU A 9 6.08 2.37 20.79
N TRP A 10 6.60 2.22 19.57
CA TRP A 10 6.45 3.21 18.50
C TRP A 10 4.99 3.44 18.14
N ARG A 11 4.20 2.37 18.06
CA ARG A 11 2.76 2.46 17.83
C ARG A 11 2.06 3.27 18.93
N ARG A 12 2.35 2.99 20.21
CA ARG A 12 1.78 3.73 21.35
C ARG A 12 2.18 5.20 21.35
N ALA A 13 3.40 5.47 20.92
CA ALA A 13 3.96 6.83 20.84
C ALA A 13 3.53 7.59 19.56
N GLY A 14 2.70 7.01 18.69
CA GLY A 14 2.24 7.64 17.45
C GLY A 14 3.34 7.92 16.42
N LYS A 15 4.45 7.17 16.49
CA LYS A 15 5.61 7.36 15.60
C LYS A 15 5.39 6.87 14.17
N PHE A 16 4.36 6.05 13.93
CA PHE A 16 4.02 5.60 12.59
C PHE A 16 3.04 6.55 11.89
N LEU A 17 3.26 6.80 10.62
CA LEU A 17 2.28 7.43 9.72
C LEU A 17 1.11 6.46 9.50
N GLU A 18 1.42 5.22 9.16
CA GLU A 18 0.53 4.08 9.06
C GLU A 18 1.22 2.83 9.59
N TRP A 19 0.44 1.83 9.96
CA TRP A 19 0.91 0.50 10.30
C TRP A 19 -0.19 -0.52 10.03
N ALA A 20 0.21 -1.75 9.72
CA ALA A 20 -0.70 -2.87 9.49
C ALA A 20 -0.12 -4.18 10.03
N GLU A 21 -0.99 -5.13 10.30
CA GLU A 21 -0.61 -6.52 10.56
C GLU A 21 -1.09 -7.38 9.39
N VAL A 22 -0.14 -8.00 8.68
CA VAL A 22 -0.38 -8.81 7.49
C VAL A 22 0.20 -10.19 7.71
N TYR A 23 -0.66 -11.20 7.72
CA TYR A 23 -0.29 -12.61 7.95
C TYR A 23 0.60 -12.83 9.20
N GLY A 24 0.24 -12.14 10.30
CA GLY A 24 0.98 -12.26 11.58
C GLY A 24 2.29 -11.46 11.66
N ASN A 25 2.66 -10.76 10.59
CA ASN A 25 3.80 -9.84 10.59
C ASN A 25 3.33 -8.40 10.69
N ARG A 26 4.10 -7.58 11.39
CA ARG A 26 3.82 -6.15 11.59
C ARG A 26 4.68 -5.32 10.66
N TYR A 27 4.05 -4.38 10.00
CA TYR A 27 4.68 -3.42 9.10
C TYR A 27 4.23 -2.02 9.49
N GLY A 28 5.05 -1.02 9.24
CA GLY A 28 4.66 0.37 9.50
C GLY A 28 5.66 1.33 8.88
N THR A 29 5.16 2.49 8.50
CA THR A 29 5.93 3.59 7.92
C THR A 29 6.18 4.65 8.99
N PRO A 30 7.42 4.87 9.43
CA PRO A 30 7.74 5.91 10.41
C PRO A 30 7.44 7.31 9.85
N ARG A 31 6.78 8.16 10.65
CA ARG A 31 6.55 9.57 10.28
C ARG A 31 7.84 10.31 9.99
N ALA A 32 8.88 10.05 10.77
CA ALA A 32 10.18 10.67 10.61
C ALA A 32 10.88 10.39 9.26
N GLU A 33 10.46 9.34 8.56
CA GLU A 33 10.98 8.99 7.24
C GLU A 33 10.18 9.60 6.09
N VAL A 34 9.00 10.17 6.36
CA VAL A 34 8.10 10.72 5.35
C VAL A 34 7.94 12.23 5.48
N GLU A 35 7.56 12.69 6.67
CA GLU A 35 7.20 14.11 6.92
C GLU A 35 8.28 15.12 6.52
N PRO A 36 9.60 14.87 6.73
CA PRO A 36 10.62 15.83 6.30
C PRO A 36 10.71 16.02 4.78
N PHE A 37 10.35 15.01 3.99
CA PHE A 37 10.34 15.11 2.54
C PHE A 37 9.11 15.89 2.07
N LEU A 38 7.94 15.56 2.59
CA LEU A 38 6.70 16.28 2.28
C LEU A 38 6.78 17.75 2.69
N ALA A 39 7.41 18.05 3.84
CA ALA A 39 7.62 19.45 4.29
C ALA A 39 8.52 20.27 3.34
N ARG A 40 9.33 19.62 2.52
CA ARG A 40 10.13 20.26 1.46
C ARG A 40 9.43 20.32 0.11
N GLY A 41 8.18 19.83 0.01
CA GLY A 41 7.45 19.71 -1.24
C GLY A 41 7.96 18.60 -2.15
N GLU A 42 8.61 17.58 -1.58
CA GLU A 42 9.10 16.41 -2.32
C GLU A 42 8.01 15.32 -2.34
N ASP A 43 7.86 14.65 -3.47
CA ASP A 43 6.98 13.49 -3.56
C ASP A 43 7.53 12.30 -2.78
N VAL A 44 6.65 11.58 -2.08
CA VAL A 44 6.98 10.35 -1.37
C VAL A 44 6.09 9.23 -1.87
N LEU A 45 6.70 8.16 -2.38
CA LEU A 45 5.99 6.96 -2.79
C LEU A 45 5.96 5.94 -1.65
N LEU A 46 4.77 5.64 -1.14
CA LEU A 46 4.55 4.63 -0.13
C LEU A 46 4.04 3.34 -0.77
N ARG A 47 4.68 2.22 -0.45
CA ARG A 47 4.21 0.89 -0.82
C ARG A 47 3.62 0.21 0.40
N VAL A 48 2.32 0.26 0.54
CA VAL A 48 1.55 -0.23 1.68
C VAL A 48 0.48 -1.23 1.24
N ASP A 49 -0.10 -1.96 2.17
CA ASP A 49 -1.31 -2.74 1.94
C ASP A 49 -2.58 -1.84 1.95
N VAL A 50 -3.75 -2.44 1.73
CA VAL A 50 -5.01 -1.69 1.69
C VAL A 50 -5.33 -1.03 3.04
N GLN A 51 -4.95 -1.64 4.18
CA GLN A 51 -5.19 -1.05 5.51
C GLN A 51 -4.34 0.22 5.68
N GLY A 52 -3.05 0.13 5.31
CA GLY A 52 -2.14 1.28 5.30
C GLY A 52 -2.60 2.37 4.33
N ALA A 53 -3.04 2.00 3.12
CA ALA A 53 -3.54 2.95 2.13
C ALA A 53 -4.78 3.72 2.62
N ARG A 54 -5.73 3.05 3.28
CA ARG A 54 -6.89 3.69 3.92
C ARG A 54 -6.45 4.67 5.01
N THR A 55 -5.54 4.23 5.88
CA THR A 55 -5.02 5.08 6.96
C THR A 55 -4.34 6.33 6.41
N VAL A 56 -3.53 6.19 5.37
CA VAL A 56 -2.87 7.35 4.73
C VAL A 56 -3.89 8.28 4.07
N ALA A 57 -4.87 7.74 3.34
CA ALA A 57 -5.91 8.54 2.70
C ALA A 57 -6.77 9.31 3.70
N ASP A 58 -7.06 8.74 4.87
CA ASP A 58 -7.81 9.39 5.94
C ASP A 58 -6.99 10.51 6.60
N LEU A 59 -5.67 10.33 6.72
CA LEU A 59 -4.77 11.31 7.37
C LEU A 59 -4.33 12.43 6.41
N ILE A 60 -4.21 12.13 5.13
CA ILE A 60 -3.72 13.03 4.08
C ILE A 60 -4.74 13.03 2.94
N PRO A 61 -5.76 13.91 2.99
CA PRO A 61 -6.85 13.92 1.99
C PRO A 61 -6.36 14.11 0.54
N ASP A 62 -5.21 14.76 0.36
CA ASP A 62 -4.60 14.99 -0.95
C ASP A 62 -3.67 13.83 -1.40
N ALA A 63 -3.57 12.76 -0.62
CA ALA A 63 -2.79 11.60 -1.01
C ALA A 63 -3.40 10.90 -2.22
N VAL A 64 -2.58 10.66 -3.24
CA VAL A 64 -2.98 9.94 -4.44
C VAL A 64 -2.86 8.44 -4.17
N VAL A 65 -3.97 7.74 -4.14
CA VAL A 65 -4.00 6.29 -3.96
C VAL A 65 -3.97 5.61 -5.32
N ILE A 66 -2.98 4.76 -5.54
CA ILE A 66 -2.82 3.97 -6.77
C ILE A 66 -2.89 2.49 -6.39
N PHE A 67 -3.86 1.78 -6.95
CA PHE A 67 -4.02 0.34 -6.74
C PHE A 67 -3.48 -0.43 -7.93
N ILE A 68 -2.47 -1.26 -7.69
CA ILE A 68 -1.87 -2.10 -8.72
C ILE A 68 -2.61 -3.43 -8.77
N ALA A 69 -3.46 -3.60 -9.78
CA ALA A 69 -4.28 -4.78 -9.98
C ALA A 69 -3.60 -5.83 -10.87
N PRO A 70 -3.84 -7.12 -10.66
CA PRO A 70 -3.51 -8.15 -11.66
C PRO A 70 -4.48 -8.05 -12.87
N PRO A 71 -4.11 -8.61 -14.03
CA PRO A 71 -4.96 -8.55 -15.23
C PRO A 71 -6.25 -9.37 -15.10
N SER A 72 -6.28 -10.35 -14.21
CA SER A 72 -7.46 -11.15 -13.87
C SER A 72 -7.36 -11.70 -12.45
N ALA A 73 -8.49 -12.15 -11.89
CA ALA A 73 -8.50 -12.82 -10.60
C ALA A 73 -7.63 -14.08 -10.60
N ASP A 74 -7.72 -14.90 -11.63
CA ASP A 74 -6.93 -16.14 -11.78
C ASP A 74 -5.43 -15.85 -11.77
N GLU A 75 -5.00 -14.79 -12.45
CA GLU A 75 -3.60 -14.34 -12.44
C GLU A 75 -3.20 -13.83 -11.06
N GLY A 76 -4.06 -13.09 -10.38
CA GLY A 76 -3.86 -12.63 -9.02
C GLY A 76 -3.64 -13.81 -8.07
N PHE A 77 -4.49 -14.83 -8.14
CA PHE A 77 -4.34 -16.07 -7.37
C PHE A 77 -3.07 -16.82 -7.68
N ARG A 78 -2.73 -16.96 -8.96
CA ARG A 78 -1.50 -17.63 -9.36
C ARG A 78 -0.26 -16.93 -8.82
N ARG A 79 -0.23 -15.62 -8.83
CA ARG A 79 0.87 -14.81 -8.26
C ARG A 79 0.94 -14.93 -6.73
N LEU A 80 -0.20 -15.03 -6.05
CA LEU A 80 -0.26 -15.25 -4.60
C LEU A 80 0.18 -16.67 -4.23
N ALA A 81 -0.30 -17.68 -4.93
CA ALA A 81 0.06 -19.08 -4.69
C ALA A 81 1.54 -19.38 -5.00
N GLY A 82 2.15 -18.66 -5.92
CA GLY A 82 3.58 -18.83 -6.27
C GLY A 82 4.55 -18.21 -5.27
N ARG A 83 4.07 -17.53 -4.25
CA ARG A 83 4.94 -16.86 -3.26
C ARG A 83 5.29 -17.69 -2.03
N ASP A 84 4.47 -18.68 -1.69
CA ASP A 84 4.76 -19.56 -0.55
C ASP A 84 4.08 -20.92 -0.67
N THR A 85 4.83 -21.93 -0.35
CA THR A 85 4.38 -23.29 -0.13
C THR A 85 3.90 -23.38 1.32
N GLU A 86 2.58 -23.32 1.60
CA GLU A 86 2.03 -23.97 2.79
C GLU A 86 0.51 -23.73 2.95
N GLU A 87 -0.22 -24.84 3.09
CA GLU A 87 -1.54 -25.12 3.67
C GLU A 87 -2.82 -24.56 3.00
N GLU A 88 -3.72 -25.50 2.66
CA GLU A 88 -5.06 -25.24 2.06
C GLU A 88 -5.94 -24.27 2.85
N ILE A 89 -5.75 -24.15 4.15
CA ILE A 89 -6.52 -23.23 5.04
C ILE A 89 -6.22 -21.75 4.73
N ASP A 90 -5.08 -21.46 4.12
CA ASP A 90 -4.67 -20.10 3.81
C ASP A 90 -5.28 -19.58 2.48
N ILE A 91 -5.73 -20.47 1.59
CA ILE A 91 -6.25 -20.09 0.26
C ILE A 91 -7.60 -19.35 0.38
N GLU A 92 -8.54 -19.83 1.18
CA GLU A 92 -9.84 -19.17 1.35
C GLU A 92 -9.68 -17.80 2.00
N ARG A 93 -8.80 -17.68 2.99
CA ARG A 93 -8.50 -16.40 3.65
C ARG A 93 -7.84 -15.42 2.69
N ARG A 94 -6.92 -15.90 1.85
CA ARG A 94 -6.26 -15.08 0.82
C ARG A 94 -7.23 -14.67 -0.28
N LEU A 95 -8.18 -15.54 -0.64
CA LEU A 95 -9.23 -15.22 -1.58
C LEU A 95 -10.13 -14.09 -1.09
N ALA A 96 -10.60 -14.20 0.16
CA ALA A 96 -11.43 -13.17 0.76
C ALA A 96 -10.69 -11.82 0.86
N ALA A 97 -9.41 -11.84 1.26
CA ALA A 97 -8.56 -10.65 1.29
C ALA A 97 -8.38 -10.04 -0.10
N PHE A 98 -8.14 -10.86 -1.12
CA PHE A 98 -8.00 -10.40 -2.50
C PHE A 98 -9.27 -9.72 -3.02
N GLU A 99 -10.45 -10.29 -2.75
CA GLU A 99 -11.73 -9.68 -3.15
C GLU A 99 -11.95 -8.33 -2.48
N GLU A 100 -11.60 -8.23 -1.19
CA GLU A 100 -11.70 -6.98 -0.42
C GLU A 100 -10.73 -5.91 -0.94
N GLU A 101 -9.49 -6.29 -1.24
CA GLU A 101 -8.48 -5.42 -1.86
C GLU A 101 -8.93 -4.92 -3.24
N MET A 102 -9.45 -5.81 -4.08
CA MET A 102 -9.98 -5.45 -5.40
C MET A 102 -11.20 -4.52 -5.30
N ALA A 103 -12.06 -4.71 -4.29
CA ALA A 103 -13.19 -3.82 -4.06
C ALA A 103 -12.71 -2.42 -3.65
N PHE A 104 -11.69 -2.32 -2.80
CA PHE A 104 -11.06 -1.05 -2.44
C PHE A 104 -10.49 -0.34 -3.68
N GLY A 105 -9.70 -1.05 -4.50
CA GLY A 105 -9.11 -0.50 -5.71
C GLY A 105 -10.14 0.08 -6.69
N ARG A 106 -11.35 -0.51 -6.76
CA ARG A 106 -12.42 -0.03 -7.66
C ARG A 106 -13.13 1.22 -7.16
N THR A 107 -13.11 1.50 -5.88
CA THR A 107 -13.97 2.54 -5.27
C THR A 107 -13.21 3.77 -4.78
N GLY A 108 -11.92 3.68 -4.54
CA GLY A 108 -11.18 4.75 -3.87
C GLY A 108 -9.79 5.04 -4.41
N ALA A 109 -9.38 4.41 -5.54
CA ALA A 109 -8.03 4.52 -6.04
C ALA A 109 -7.97 4.68 -7.57
N HIS A 110 -6.84 5.21 -8.08
CA HIS A 110 -6.46 5.03 -9.47
C HIS A 110 -6.05 3.57 -9.68
N MET A 111 -6.73 2.86 -10.57
CA MET A 111 -6.43 1.46 -10.83
C MET A 111 -5.45 1.33 -11.99
N VAL A 112 -4.29 0.76 -11.74
CA VAL A 112 -3.29 0.42 -12.76
C VAL A 112 -3.21 -1.10 -12.88
N VAL A 113 -3.37 -1.63 -14.10
CA VAL A 113 -3.34 -3.08 -14.34
C VAL A 113 -1.92 -3.50 -14.71
N ASN A 114 -1.28 -4.26 -13.81
CA ASN A 114 0.04 -4.84 -14.07
C ASN A 114 -0.09 -6.13 -14.88
N GLN A 115 -0.04 -6.00 -16.20
CA GLN A 115 -0.05 -7.13 -17.14
C GLN A 115 1.20 -8.00 -16.96
N THR A 116 1.08 -9.29 -17.29
CA THR A 116 2.23 -10.20 -17.28
C THR A 116 3.28 -9.71 -18.28
N ASP A 117 4.54 -9.65 -17.84
CA ASP A 117 5.70 -9.18 -18.62
C ASP A 117 5.60 -7.71 -19.13
N GLN A 118 4.73 -6.90 -18.55
CA GLN A 118 4.56 -5.47 -18.90
C GLN A 118 4.70 -4.54 -17.68
N GLN A 119 5.61 -4.85 -16.77
CA GLN A 119 5.82 -4.06 -15.56
C GLN A 119 6.23 -2.62 -15.85
N GLU A 120 6.98 -2.38 -16.91
CA GLU A 120 7.40 -1.04 -17.34
C GLU A 120 6.19 -0.18 -17.74
N ALA A 121 5.24 -0.74 -18.49
CA ALA A 121 4.03 -0.03 -18.88
C ALA A 121 3.18 0.37 -17.64
N ALA A 122 3.09 -0.51 -16.65
CA ALA A 122 2.41 -0.19 -15.40
C ALA A 122 3.16 0.90 -14.61
N ALA A 123 4.49 0.88 -14.61
CA ALA A 123 5.31 1.92 -13.98
C ALA A 123 5.15 3.29 -14.67
N ASP A 124 5.09 3.31 -16.00
CA ASP A 124 4.85 4.52 -16.78
C ASP A 124 3.47 5.12 -16.48
N GLU A 125 2.43 4.28 -16.33
CA GLU A 125 1.09 4.71 -15.96
C GLU A 125 1.07 5.31 -14.55
N VAL A 126 1.74 4.68 -13.58
CA VAL A 126 1.93 5.24 -12.23
C VAL A 126 2.61 6.61 -12.29
N ALA A 127 3.71 6.73 -13.04
CA ALA A 127 4.43 7.98 -13.19
C ALA A 127 3.56 9.09 -13.82
N ALA A 128 2.71 8.74 -14.80
CA ALA A 128 1.78 9.67 -15.41
C ALA A 128 0.70 10.16 -14.41
N ILE A 129 0.18 9.27 -13.55
CA ILE A 129 -0.77 9.63 -12.49
C ILE A 129 -0.10 10.59 -11.50
N MET A 130 1.12 10.29 -11.04
CA MET A 130 1.87 11.16 -10.13
C MET A 130 2.08 12.54 -10.74
N ALA A 131 2.52 12.62 -11.99
CA ALA A 131 2.76 13.89 -12.69
C ALA A 131 1.47 14.73 -12.87
N ALA A 132 0.31 14.09 -12.99
CA ALA A 132 -0.97 14.77 -13.15
C ALA A 132 -1.50 15.37 -11.84
N HIS A 133 -1.09 14.85 -10.68
CA HIS A 133 -1.63 15.28 -9.37
C HIS A 133 -0.69 16.25 -8.62
N GLY A 134 0.60 16.31 -8.98
CA GLY A 134 1.60 17.10 -8.26
C GLY A 134 1.90 16.55 -6.85
N ALA A 135 2.70 17.30 -6.08
CA ALA A 135 3.04 16.92 -4.70
C ALA A 135 1.84 17.09 -3.76
N ALA A 136 1.51 16.07 -2.98
CA ALA A 136 0.57 16.23 -1.87
C ALA A 136 1.24 17.04 -0.75
N HIS A 137 0.57 18.08 -0.24
CA HIS A 137 1.06 18.87 0.87
C HIS A 137 0.47 18.38 2.18
N LEU A 138 1.34 18.10 3.17
CA LEU A 138 0.91 18.03 4.57
C LEU A 138 0.80 19.47 5.08
N ASP A 139 -0.39 19.86 5.52
CA ASP A 139 -0.55 21.08 6.33
C ASP A 139 0.22 20.89 7.64
N PRO A 140 1.18 21.75 7.97
CA PRO A 140 1.86 21.68 9.25
C PRO A 140 0.86 22.06 10.36
N ALA A 141 0.53 21.06 11.18
CA ALA A 141 -0.31 21.25 12.36
C ALA A 141 0.43 22.01 13.48
#